data_ce4ad6c886ddceaaf19e427ce638d832
#
_entry.id   ce4ad6c886ddceaaf19e427ce638d832
#
_cell.length_a   1.000
_cell.length_b   1.000
_cell.length_c   1.000
_cell.angle_alpha   90.00
_cell.angle_beta   90.00
_cell.angle_gamma   90.00
#
_symmetry.space_group_name_H-M   'P 1'
#
loop_
_entity.id
_entity.type
_entity.pdbx_description
1 polymer ?
#
loop_
_entity_poly.entity_id
_entity_poly.type
_entity_poly.pdbx_seq_one_letter_code
_entity_poly.pdbx_strand_id
1 'polypeptide(L)'
;MTQLIATRAVQGLGAGGLMALTFVIIGDIVPPRERGRYQGYFGAVWGLSSVAGPLLGGFFSDHHKIFGITGWRWIFYINIPFAIAALAITSAVLHIPKVKREHKIDYLGALLLVAAVVTTLLAVSIYGPQDGWTDSHTLSYLAAGIVLTFAFLYVESKAVEPILPLYLFKNHTFTVTSILGAIIGAGMFGAIVMLPLYMQVVKGYSATSAGLKLIPLMLGIVSTSIISGKLITKHGHYKRYPIAGTALMALGILAMTRLQIDTPYWQLSIYAIMVGAGLGLSMQTIVIALQNSVDFRDMGVATSSNTFFRSLGSVFGTAVFGTILTNRVAHYLTLNFTELAVKNPAAVANFDPKQLAGIQNNTAVLQTLPPAIKVTALNAFVDSFHVVFFVAAPVVAVGFVFALLLREAPLRTNADYAQAREDASGEALG
;
A
#
# COMPACT_ATOMS: atom_id res chain seq x y z
N MET A 1 15.75 -16.13 -11.06
CA MET A 1 15.41 -15.07 -10.09
C MET A 1 15.99 -13.70 -10.46
N THR A 2 17.27 -13.56 -10.77
CA THR A 2 17.91 -12.27 -11.09
C THR A 2 17.23 -11.51 -12.24
N GLN A 3 16.87 -12.19 -13.34
CA GLN A 3 16.14 -11.59 -14.45
C GLN A 3 14.77 -11.04 -14.05
N LEU A 4 14.04 -11.76 -13.19
CA LEU A 4 12.76 -11.31 -12.67
C LEU A 4 12.91 -10.03 -11.83
N ILE A 5 13.94 -9.98 -10.97
CA ILE A 5 14.22 -8.79 -10.14
C ILE A 5 14.54 -7.58 -11.04
N ALA A 6 15.41 -7.76 -12.04
CA ALA A 6 15.78 -6.68 -12.96
C ALA A 6 14.59 -6.16 -13.77
N THR A 7 13.76 -7.05 -14.33
CA THR A 7 12.56 -6.65 -15.08
C THR A 7 11.51 -5.97 -14.20
N ARG A 8 11.36 -6.40 -12.94
CA ARG A 8 10.49 -5.75 -11.95
C ARG A 8 10.98 -4.37 -11.55
N ALA A 9 12.30 -4.17 -11.46
CA ALA A 9 12.87 -2.84 -11.23
C ALA A 9 12.53 -1.87 -12.38
N VAL A 10 12.72 -2.29 -13.64
CA VAL A 10 12.33 -1.48 -14.81
C VAL A 10 10.82 -1.20 -14.83
N GLN A 11 9.99 -2.21 -14.54
CA GLN A 11 8.54 -2.03 -14.44
C GLN A 11 8.18 -1.02 -13.34
N GLY A 12 8.86 -1.06 -12.20
CA GLY A 12 8.67 -0.14 -11.08
C GLY A 12 8.92 1.33 -11.45
N LEU A 13 9.96 1.60 -12.23
CA LEU A 13 10.25 2.95 -12.75
C LEU A 13 9.06 3.49 -13.58
N GLY A 14 8.53 2.69 -14.49
CA GLY A 14 7.35 3.07 -15.28
C GLY A 14 6.09 3.26 -14.46
N ALA A 15 5.82 2.34 -13.53
CA ALA A 15 4.62 2.39 -12.69
C ALA A 15 4.62 3.61 -11.76
N GLY A 16 5.79 3.95 -11.17
CA GLY A 16 5.94 5.13 -10.32
C GLY A 16 5.60 6.43 -11.05
N GLY A 17 6.10 6.58 -12.28
CA GLY A 17 5.80 7.72 -13.15
C GLY A 17 4.31 7.81 -13.49
N LEU A 18 3.68 6.71 -13.91
CA LEU A 18 2.27 6.69 -14.28
C LEU A 18 1.34 7.09 -13.13
N MET A 19 1.57 6.58 -11.92
CA MET A 19 0.74 6.93 -10.76
C MET A 19 0.83 8.41 -10.40
N ALA A 20 2.04 8.95 -10.31
CA ALA A 20 2.24 10.34 -9.94
C ALA A 20 1.70 11.29 -11.02
N LEU A 21 2.04 11.06 -12.29
CA LEU A 21 1.61 11.89 -13.42
C LEU A 21 0.09 11.96 -13.55
N THR A 22 -0.63 10.89 -13.26
CA THR A 22 -2.08 10.88 -13.36
C THR A 22 -2.72 11.89 -12.38
N PHE A 23 -2.22 11.97 -11.15
CA PHE A 23 -2.71 12.97 -10.18
C PHE A 23 -2.27 14.38 -10.54
N VAL A 24 -1.07 14.55 -11.10
CA VAL A 24 -0.53 15.84 -11.54
C VAL A 24 -1.36 16.36 -12.71
N ILE A 25 -1.63 15.55 -13.73
CA ILE A 25 -2.42 15.93 -14.91
C ILE A 25 -3.82 16.40 -14.48
N ILE A 26 -4.46 15.71 -13.53
CA ILE A 26 -5.75 16.20 -13.01
C ILE A 26 -5.59 17.51 -12.25
N GLY A 27 -4.51 17.64 -11.48
CA GLY A 27 -4.17 18.89 -10.81
C GLY A 27 -4.02 20.06 -11.78
N ASP A 28 -3.48 19.81 -12.97
CA ASP A 28 -3.22 20.84 -14.00
C ASP A 28 -4.45 21.18 -14.87
N ILE A 29 -5.34 20.20 -15.12
CA ILE A 29 -6.45 20.37 -16.07
C ILE A 29 -7.75 20.71 -15.34
N VAL A 30 -7.94 20.16 -14.12
CA VAL A 30 -9.21 20.25 -13.39
C VAL A 30 -9.14 21.31 -12.30
N PRO A 31 -10.09 22.26 -12.25
CA PRO A 31 -10.17 23.25 -11.18
C PRO A 31 -10.27 22.58 -9.79
N PRO A 32 -9.68 23.18 -8.73
CA PRO A 32 -9.60 22.56 -7.41
C PRO A 32 -10.93 22.06 -6.85
N ARG A 33 -12.00 22.79 -7.09
CA ARG A 33 -13.34 22.45 -6.61
C ARG A 33 -13.91 21.17 -7.25
N GLU A 34 -13.53 20.88 -8.50
CA GLU A 34 -14.02 19.71 -9.24
C GLU A 34 -13.14 18.49 -9.08
N ARG A 35 -11.90 18.67 -8.61
CA ARG A 35 -10.94 17.57 -8.41
C ARG A 35 -11.49 16.46 -7.53
N GLY A 36 -12.32 16.79 -6.53
CA GLY A 36 -12.96 15.82 -5.65
C GLY A 36 -13.75 14.76 -6.42
N ARG A 37 -14.50 15.16 -7.44
CA ARG A 37 -15.26 14.24 -8.30
C ARG A 37 -14.34 13.30 -9.10
N TYR A 38 -13.31 13.86 -9.73
CA TYR A 38 -12.39 13.06 -10.56
C TYR A 38 -11.55 12.13 -9.69
N GLN A 39 -11.06 12.60 -8.55
CA GLN A 39 -10.33 11.75 -7.62
C GLN A 39 -11.20 10.64 -7.01
N GLY A 40 -12.49 10.88 -6.85
CA GLY A 40 -13.45 9.83 -6.49
C GLY A 40 -13.49 8.70 -7.53
N TYR A 41 -13.42 9.00 -8.81
CA TYR A 41 -13.32 7.99 -9.87
C TYR A 41 -12.00 7.24 -9.83
N PHE A 42 -10.88 7.91 -9.48
CA PHE A 42 -9.60 7.21 -9.25
C PHE A 42 -9.69 6.20 -8.12
N GLY A 43 -10.29 6.57 -7.00
CA GLY A 43 -10.52 5.66 -5.90
C GLY A 43 -11.36 4.45 -6.32
N ALA A 44 -12.38 4.67 -7.16
CA ALA A 44 -13.22 3.60 -7.68
C ALA A 44 -12.44 2.65 -8.61
N VAL A 45 -11.65 3.20 -9.56
CA VAL A 45 -10.80 2.40 -10.46
C VAL A 45 -9.75 1.63 -9.66
N TRP A 46 -9.11 2.29 -8.70
CA TRP A 46 -8.12 1.65 -7.84
C TRP A 46 -8.74 0.52 -7.01
N GLY A 47 -9.89 0.77 -6.42
CA GLY A 47 -10.67 -0.23 -5.72
C GLY A 47 -11.00 -1.43 -6.63
N LEU A 48 -11.56 -1.21 -7.82
CA LEU A 48 -11.90 -2.26 -8.77
C LEU A 48 -10.67 -3.09 -9.18
N SER A 49 -9.55 -2.42 -9.45
CA SER A 49 -8.28 -3.06 -9.82
C SER A 49 -7.72 -3.92 -8.69
N SER A 50 -7.91 -3.52 -7.43
CA SER A 50 -7.45 -4.27 -6.25
C SER A 50 -8.13 -5.63 -6.08
N VAL A 51 -9.29 -5.87 -6.70
CA VAL A 51 -9.95 -7.20 -6.75
C VAL A 51 -9.73 -7.89 -8.09
N ALA A 52 -9.78 -7.13 -9.17
CA ALA A 52 -9.47 -7.73 -10.47
C ALA A 52 -8.07 -8.36 -10.46
N GLY A 53 -7.10 -7.74 -9.74
CA GLY A 53 -5.74 -8.26 -9.59
C GLY A 53 -5.68 -9.67 -8.99
N PRO A 54 -6.09 -9.88 -7.74
CA PRO A 54 -6.12 -11.21 -7.11
C PRO A 54 -7.01 -12.21 -7.85
N LEU A 55 -8.14 -11.78 -8.42
CA LEU A 55 -9.02 -12.65 -9.20
C LEU A 55 -8.34 -13.19 -10.46
N LEU A 56 -7.79 -12.29 -11.28
CA LEU A 56 -7.08 -12.66 -12.51
C LEU A 56 -5.76 -13.38 -12.17
N GLY A 57 -5.05 -12.92 -11.15
CA GLY A 57 -3.82 -13.55 -10.66
C GLY A 57 -4.09 -14.97 -10.17
N GLY A 58 -5.17 -15.18 -9.41
CA GLY A 58 -5.62 -16.51 -8.96
C GLY A 58 -5.99 -17.39 -10.14
N PHE A 59 -6.82 -16.90 -11.06
CA PHE A 59 -7.19 -17.63 -12.27
C PHE A 59 -5.96 -18.08 -13.08
N PHE A 60 -5.01 -17.20 -13.33
CA PHE A 60 -3.79 -17.55 -14.05
C PHE A 60 -2.88 -18.50 -13.27
N SER A 61 -2.84 -18.40 -11.95
CA SER A 61 -2.02 -19.27 -11.10
C SER A 61 -2.61 -20.68 -10.97
N ASP A 62 -3.94 -20.78 -10.95
CA ASP A 62 -4.65 -22.07 -10.85
C ASP A 62 -4.53 -22.89 -12.14
N HIS A 63 -4.23 -22.25 -13.29
CA HIS A 63 -4.08 -22.92 -14.58
C HIS A 63 -2.60 -23.17 -14.91
N HIS A 64 -2.23 -24.43 -15.09
CA HIS A 64 -0.85 -24.83 -15.34
C HIS A 64 -0.29 -24.27 -16.65
N LYS A 65 -1.11 -24.24 -17.73
CA LYS A 65 -0.78 -23.67 -19.06
C LYS A 65 -2.01 -23.04 -19.70
N ILE A 66 -1.82 -21.86 -20.29
CA ILE A 66 -2.82 -21.14 -21.09
C ILE A 66 -2.13 -20.75 -22.42
N PHE A 67 -2.70 -21.17 -23.56
CA PHE A 67 -2.10 -20.98 -24.88
C PHE A 67 -0.62 -21.44 -24.97
N GLY A 68 -0.27 -22.56 -24.34
CA GLY A 68 1.09 -23.09 -24.34
C GLY A 68 2.09 -22.42 -23.38
N ILE A 69 1.70 -21.33 -22.73
CA ILE A 69 2.52 -20.55 -21.77
C ILE A 69 2.11 -20.92 -20.35
N THR A 70 3.09 -21.02 -19.44
CA THR A 70 2.84 -21.26 -18.01
C THR A 70 1.92 -20.18 -17.43
N GLY A 71 0.85 -20.56 -16.74
CA GLY A 71 -0.24 -19.67 -16.34
C GLY A 71 0.21 -18.41 -15.58
N TRP A 72 1.10 -18.55 -14.59
CA TRP A 72 1.58 -17.39 -13.82
C TRP A 72 2.25 -16.27 -14.67
N ARG A 73 2.80 -16.61 -15.85
CA ARG A 73 3.39 -15.62 -16.74
C ARG A 73 2.36 -14.68 -17.34
N TRP A 74 1.12 -15.12 -17.45
CA TRP A 74 0.01 -14.30 -17.96
C TRP A 74 -0.31 -13.13 -17.05
N ILE A 75 0.03 -13.19 -15.75
CA ILE A 75 -0.06 -12.05 -14.82
C ILE A 75 0.73 -10.84 -15.33
N PHE A 76 1.82 -11.07 -16.06
CA PHE A 76 2.62 -10.01 -16.68
C PHE A 76 2.11 -9.65 -18.07
N TYR A 77 1.82 -10.63 -18.90
CA TYR A 77 1.42 -10.42 -20.30
C TYR A 77 0.09 -9.70 -20.45
N ILE A 78 -0.85 -9.89 -19.53
CA ILE A 78 -2.14 -9.20 -19.55
C ILE A 78 -1.99 -7.67 -19.47
N ASN A 79 -0.91 -7.17 -18.88
CA ASN A 79 -0.67 -5.73 -18.78
C ASN A 79 -0.26 -5.10 -20.14
N ILE A 80 0.27 -5.90 -21.09
CA ILE A 80 0.78 -5.38 -22.38
C ILE A 80 -0.36 -4.74 -23.20
N PRO A 81 -1.49 -5.43 -23.48
CA PRO A 81 -2.58 -4.81 -24.26
C PRO A 81 -3.17 -3.58 -23.57
N PHE A 82 -3.29 -3.58 -22.23
CA PHE A 82 -3.75 -2.39 -21.50
C PHE A 82 -2.76 -1.23 -21.59
N ALA A 83 -1.46 -1.51 -21.49
CA ALA A 83 -0.42 -0.48 -21.64
C ALA A 83 -0.41 0.13 -23.06
N ILE A 84 -0.54 -0.71 -24.10
CA ILE A 84 -0.63 -0.24 -25.49
C ILE A 84 -1.88 0.62 -25.70
N ALA A 85 -3.04 0.16 -25.19
CA ALA A 85 -4.28 0.91 -25.30
C ALA A 85 -4.20 2.25 -24.55
N ALA A 86 -3.66 2.26 -23.33
CA ALA A 86 -3.47 3.48 -22.55
C ALA A 86 -2.52 4.46 -23.26
N LEU A 87 -1.41 3.96 -23.81
CA LEU A 87 -0.46 4.78 -24.56
C LEU A 87 -1.12 5.38 -25.81
N ALA A 88 -1.85 4.58 -26.58
CA ALA A 88 -2.55 5.05 -27.79
C ALA A 88 -3.60 6.13 -27.47
N ILE A 89 -4.43 5.89 -26.45
CA ILE A 89 -5.47 6.86 -26.02
C ILE A 89 -4.81 8.15 -25.51
N THR A 90 -3.80 8.03 -24.63
CA THR A 90 -3.12 9.21 -24.08
C THR A 90 -2.44 10.02 -25.18
N SER A 91 -1.77 9.36 -26.11
CA SER A 91 -1.11 10.04 -27.24
C SER A 91 -2.10 10.74 -28.19
N ALA A 92 -3.28 10.16 -28.36
CA ALA A 92 -4.31 10.73 -29.26
C ALA A 92 -5.09 11.88 -28.61
N VAL A 93 -5.31 11.83 -27.30
CA VAL A 93 -6.23 12.76 -26.60
C VAL A 93 -5.48 13.85 -25.82
N LEU A 94 -4.33 13.54 -25.25
CA LEU A 94 -3.62 14.44 -24.36
C LEU A 94 -2.72 15.40 -25.15
N HIS A 95 -3.21 16.60 -25.43
CA HIS A 95 -2.47 17.68 -26.08
C HIS A 95 -2.17 18.78 -25.06
N ILE A 96 -1.06 18.63 -24.31
CA ILE A 96 -0.59 19.64 -23.35
C ILE A 96 0.46 20.51 -24.07
N PRO A 97 0.34 21.85 -24.03
CA PRO A 97 1.36 22.73 -24.54
C PRO A 97 2.71 22.43 -23.90
N LYS A 98 3.73 22.16 -24.71
CA LYS A 98 5.08 21.88 -24.21
C LYS A 98 5.75 23.20 -23.85
N VAL A 99 5.82 23.51 -22.57
CA VAL A 99 6.72 24.56 -22.05
C VAL A 99 8.09 23.90 -21.88
N LYS A 100 9.04 24.21 -22.75
CA LYS A 100 10.42 23.75 -22.60
C LYS A 100 11.02 24.46 -21.40
N ARG A 101 11.27 23.73 -20.33
CA ARG A 101 12.12 24.16 -19.22
C ARG A 101 13.34 23.26 -19.24
N GLU A 102 14.52 23.84 -19.05
CA GLU A 102 15.74 23.08 -18.83
C GLU A 102 15.68 22.53 -17.41
N HIS A 103 15.49 21.23 -17.29
CA HIS A 103 15.47 20.51 -16.01
C HIS A 103 16.75 19.73 -15.79
N LYS A 104 17.32 19.86 -14.61
CA LYS A 104 18.47 19.06 -14.16
C LYS A 104 17.97 17.95 -13.23
N ILE A 105 17.94 16.72 -13.76
CA ILE A 105 17.51 15.56 -12.96
C ILE A 105 18.60 15.24 -11.92
N ASP A 106 18.21 15.13 -10.66
CA ASP A 106 19.09 14.70 -9.57
C ASP A 106 19.24 13.17 -9.56
N TYR A 107 20.12 12.67 -10.47
CA TYR A 107 20.42 11.23 -10.53
C TYR A 107 21.09 10.70 -9.27
N LEU A 108 21.91 11.54 -8.59
CA LEU A 108 22.62 11.14 -7.38
C LEU A 108 21.65 11.00 -6.21
N GLY A 109 20.75 11.97 -6.02
CA GLY A 109 19.69 11.87 -5.03
C GLY A 109 18.80 10.65 -5.28
N ALA A 110 18.38 10.39 -6.53
CA ALA A 110 17.59 9.22 -6.88
C ALA A 110 18.31 7.90 -6.51
N LEU A 111 19.59 7.80 -6.84
CA LEU A 111 20.38 6.60 -6.53
C LEU A 111 20.51 6.37 -5.01
N LEU A 112 20.83 7.43 -4.27
CA LEU A 112 20.96 7.38 -2.81
C LEU A 112 19.64 7.01 -2.13
N LEU A 113 18.53 7.58 -2.59
CA LEU A 113 17.19 7.26 -2.07
C LEU A 113 16.83 5.79 -2.29
N VAL A 114 17.03 5.30 -3.52
CA VAL A 114 16.77 3.88 -3.86
C VAL A 114 17.68 2.97 -3.03
N ALA A 115 18.97 3.30 -2.94
CA ALA A 115 19.92 2.50 -2.16
C ALA A 115 19.54 2.47 -0.67
N ALA A 116 19.16 3.60 -0.08
CA ALA A 116 18.73 3.70 1.31
C ALA A 116 17.49 2.84 1.59
N VAL A 117 16.47 2.94 0.73
CA VAL A 117 15.23 2.17 0.87
C VAL A 117 15.49 0.69 0.69
N VAL A 118 16.22 0.27 -0.35
CA VAL A 118 16.53 -1.14 -0.63
C VAL A 118 17.34 -1.76 0.51
N THR A 119 18.37 -1.06 0.99
CA THR A 119 19.23 -1.55 2.07
C THR A 119 18.45 -1.75 3.36
N THR A 120 17.61 -0.78 3.72
CA THR A 120 16.75 -0.86 4.90
C THR A 120 15.72 -2.00 4.77
N LEU A 121 15.13 -2.18 3.58
CA LEU A 121 14.17 -3.26 3.34
C LEU A 121 14.82 -4.64 3.38
N LEU A 122 16.04 -4.80 2.88
CA LEU A 122 16.79 -6.05 2.98
C LEU A 122 17.04 -6.42 4.45
N ALA A 123 17.43 -5.44 5.26
CA ALA A 123 17.60 -5.64 6.69
C ALA A 123 16.29 -6.10 7.37
N VAL A 124 15.18 -5.43 7.07
CA VAL A 124 13.89 -5.69 7.75
C VAL A 124 13.21 -6.96 7.23
N SER A 125 13.28 -7.25 5.91
CA SER A 125 12.51 -8.33 5.30
C SER A 125 13.27 -9.65 5.20
N ILE A 126 14.59 -9.63 5.18
CA ILE A 126 15.43 -10.81 4.92
C ILE A 126 16.33 -11.09 6.12
N TYR A 127 17.28 -10.22 6.40
CA TYR A 127 18.33 -10.50 7.37
C TYR A 127 17.80 -10.53 8.81
N GLY A 128 16.96 -9.57 9.22
CA GLY A 128 16.38 -9.56 10.57
C GLY A 128 15.58 -10.82 10.92
N PRO A 129 14.70 -11.32 10.02
CA PRO A 129 13.99 -12.59 10.24
C PRO A 129 14.87 -13.83 10.18
N GLN A 130 15.90 -13.87 9.34
CA GLN A 130 16.72 -15.06 9.11
C GLN A 130 17.89 -15.16 10.09
N ASP A 131 18.64 -14.08 10.27
CA ASP A 131 19.89 -14.05 11.03
C ASP A 131 19.70 -13.50 12.46
N GLY A 132 18.58 -12.80 12.69
CA GLY A 132 18.26 -12.13 13.96
C GLY A 132 18.53 -10.62 13.93
N TRP A 133 17.83 -9.90 14.79
CA TRP A 133 17.87 -8.43 14.85
C TRP A 133 19.17 -7.86 15.44
N THR A 134 19.95 -8.68 16.14
CA THR A 134 21.23 -8.32 16.75
C THR A 134 22.43 -8.84 15.95
N ASP A 135 22.20 -9.55 14.87
CA ASP A 135 23.25 -10.06 14.00
C ASP A 135 23.99 -8.94 13.27
N SER A 136 25.28 -9.16 13.01
CA SER A 136 26.17 -8.18 12.36
C SER A 136 25.72 -7.83 10.95
N HIS A 137 25.18 -8.77 10.19
CA HIS A 137 24.65 -8.51 8.85
C HIS A 137 23.43 -7.60 8.93
N THR A 138 22.43 -7.90 9.76
CA THR A 138 21.24 -7.07 9.96
C THR A 138 21.61 -5.66 10.39
N LEU A 139 22.48 -5.54 11.39
CA LEU A 139 22.93 -4.25 11.90
C LEU A 139 23.73 -3.44 10.85
N SER A 140 24.57 -4.10 10.05
CA SER A 140 25.34 -3.43 9.00
C SER A 140 24.43 -2.87 7.91
N TYR A 141 23.40 -3.62 7.47
CA TYR A 141 22.41 -3.13 6.50
C TYR A 141 21.55 -2.01 7.06
N LEU A 142 21.14 -2.06 8.33
CA LEU A 142 20.42 -0.97 8.99
C LEU A 142 21.30 0.29 9.08
N ALA A 143 22.55 0.14 9.51
CA ALA A 143 23.49 1.25 9.58
C ALA A 143 23.75 1.87 8.20
N ALA A 144 23.95 1.01 7.18
CA ALA A 144 24.11 1.49 5.79
C ALA A 144 22.86 2.22 5.30
N GLY A 145 21.66 1.72 5.57
CA GLY A 145 20.40 2.39 5.24
C GLY A 145 20.27 3.77 5.90
N ILE A 146 20.64 3.89 7.17
CA ILE A 146 20.66 5.17 7.90
C ILE A 146 21.68 6.13 7.28
N VAL A 147 22.91 5.69 7.05
CA VAL A 147 23.97 6.51 6.44
C VAL A 147 23.56 6.99 5.05
N LEU A 148 23.02 6.10 4.21
CA LEU A 148 22.53 6.46 2.86
C LEU A 148 21.35 7.45 2.92
N THR A 149 20.47 7.33 3.92
CA THR A 149 19.38 8.29 4.14
C THR A 149 19.93 9.68 4.48
N PHE A 150 20.92 9.78 5.36
CA PHE A 150 21.56 11.05 5.67
C PHE A 150 22.34 11.62 4.48
N ALA A 151 23.03 10.76 3.72
CA ALA A 151 23.71 11.18 2.48
C ALA A 151 22.70 11.70 1.45
N PHE A 152 21.54 11.03 1.28
CA PHE A 152 20.45 11.52 0.45
C PHE A 152 19.97 12.90 0.90
N LEU A 153 19.64 13.08 2.18
CA LEU A 153 19.17 14.37 2.71
C LEU A 153 20.20 15.49 2.53
N TYR A 154 21.49 15.16 2.66
CA TYR A 154 22.57 16.12 2.41
C TYR A 154 22.63 16.53 0.94
N VAL A 155 22.61 15.59 0.00
CA VAL A 155 22.61 15.86 -1.44
C VAL A 155 21.37 16.66 -1.83
N GLU A 156 20.20 16.26 -1.34
CA GLU A 156 18.91 16.90 -1.57
C GLU A 156 18.90 18.36 -1.12
N SER A 157 19.58 18.65 0.00
CA SER A 157 19.71 20.02 0.52
C SER A 157 20.58 20.94 -0.36
N LYS A 158 21.36 20.38 -1.27
CA LYS A 158 22.29 21.08 -2.18
C LYS A 158 21.87 21.01 -3.65
N ALA A 159 20.93 20.12 -3.97
CA ALA A 159 20.46 19.94 -5.34
C ALA A 159 19.77 21.19 -5.87
N VAL A 160 20.00 21.53 -7.13
CA VAL A 160 19.36 22.66 -7.83
C VAL A 160 17.85 22.37 -8.03
N GLU A 161 17.55 21.15 -8.44
CA GLU A 161 16.18 20.65 -8.58
C GLU A 161 16.03 19.37 -7.76
N PRO A 162 15.74 19.49 -6.46
CA PRO A 162 15.62 18.34 -5.56
C PRO A 162 14.41 17.48 -5.91
N ILE A 163 14.55 16.15 -5.77
CA ILE A 163 13.46 15.18 -5.95
C ILE A 163 12.42 15.34 -4.84
N LEU A 164 12.90 15.62 -3.61
CA LEU A 164 12.09 15.83 -2.43
C LEU A 164 12.45 17.19 -1.79
N PRO A 165 11.88 18.31 -2.28
CA PRO A 165 12.24 19.63 -1.77
C PRO A 165 11.98 19.78 -0.28
N LEU A 166 13.06 19.88 0.50
CA LEU A 166 12.96 19.91 1.97
C LEU A 166 12.21 21.14 2.50
N TYR A 167 12.11 22.24 1.71
CA TYR A 167 11.33 23.41 2.09
C TYR A 167 9.81 23.12 2.16
N LEU A 168 9.31 22.12 1.42
CA LEU A 168 7.89 21.72 1.47
C LEU A 168 7.50 21.24 2.87
N PHE A 169 8.42 20.68 3.65
CA PHE A 169 8.15 20.27 5.02
C PHE A 169 7.90 21.44 5.98
N LYS A 170 8.22 22.67 5.59
CA LYS A 170 7.79 23.86 6.33
C LYS A 170 6.29 24.10 6.19
N ASN A 171 5.66 23.60 5.13
CA ASN A 171 4.21 23.59 5.00
C ASN A 171 3.61 22.50 5.89
N HIS A 172 2.87 22.91 6.91
CA HIS A 172 2.25 22.01 7.88
C HIS A 172 1.32 20.97 7.21
N THR A 173 0.53 21.37 6.22
CA THR A 173 -0.39 20.46 5.52
C THR A 173 0.37 19.43 4.69
N PHE A 174 1.46 19.83 4.01
CA PHE A 174 2.33 18.90 3.29
C PHE A 174 2.91 17.83 4.23
N THR A 175 3.48 18.26 5.37
CA THR A 175 4.07 17.33 6.35
C THR A 175 3.04 16.36 6.91
N VAL A 176 1.88 16.87 7.33
CA VAL A 176 0.80 16.04 7.88
C VAL A 176 0.27 15.06 6.83
N THR A 177 0.04 15.51 5.59
CA THR A 177 -0.46 14.64 4.51
C THR A 177 0.55 13.60 4.06
N SER A 178 1.85 13.89 4.12
CA SER A 178 2.92 12.94 3.81
C SER A 178 3.00 11.82 4.87
N ILE A 179 2.91 12.17 6.15
CA ILE A 179 2.85 11.21 7.25
C ILE A 179 1.57 10.36 7.15
N LEU A 180 0.42 11.00 6.92
CA LEU A 180 -0.84 10.30 6.70
C LEU A 180 -0.76 9.34 5.50
N GLY A 181 -0.14 9.77 4.41
CA GLY A 181 0.09 8.93 3.25
C GLY A 181 0.86 7.66 3.60
N ALA A 182 1.96 7.79 4.33
CA ALA A 182 2.76 6.64 4.80
C ALA A 182 1.96 5.69 5.71
N ILE A 183 1.24 6.23 6.68
CA ILE A 183 0.42 5.44 7.62
C ILE A 183 -0.71 4.70 6.89
N ILE A 184 -1.41 5.38 5.97
CA ILE A 184 -2.46 4.77 5.16
C ILE A 184 -1.89 3.70 4.25
N GLY A 185 -0.70 3.93 3.66
CA GLY A 185 0.02 2.94 2.88
C GLY A 185 0.30 1.67 3.69
N ALA A 186 0.82 1.81 4.91
CA ALA A 186 1.08 0.69 5.81
C ALA A 186 -0.21 -0.06 6.18
N GLY A 187 -1.26 0.67 6.55
CA GLY A 187 -2.55 0.08 6.93
C GLY A 187 -3.27 -0.60 5.76
N MET A 188 -3.14 -0.04 4.56
CA MET A 188 -3.67 -0.62 3.31
C MET A 188 -3.14 -2.03 3.07
N PHE A 189 -1.84 -2.24 3.35
CA PHE A 189 -1.23 -3.54 3.19
C PHE A 189 -1.84 -4.60 4.13
N GLY A 190 -2.08 -4.25 5.39
CA GLY A 190 -2.72 -5.13 6.37
C GLY A 190 -4.08 -5.67 5.88
N ALA A 191 -4.84 -4.86 5.15
CA ALA A 191 -6.14 -5.30 4.62
C ALA A 191 -6.02 -6.05 3.29
N ILE A 192 -5.26 -5.52 2.33
CA ILE A 192 -5.25 -6.02 0.95
C ILE A 192 -4.43 -7.30 0.80
N VAL A 193 -3.41 -7.50 1.63
CA VAL A 193 -2.55 -8.69 1.57
C VAL A 193 -2.85 -9.68 2.68
N MET A 194 -3.01 -9.22 3.92
CA MET A 194 -3.22 -10.12 5.05
C MET A 194 -4.60 -10.77 5.03
N LEU A 195 -5.64 -10.07 4.55
CA LEU A 195 -6.99 -10.61 4.52
C LEU A 195 -7.14 -11.78 3.52
N PRO A 196 -6.67 -11.69 2.25
CA PRO A 196 -6.65 -12.84 1.35
C PRO A 196 -5.79 -13.99 1.87
N LEU A 197 -4.67 -13.69 2.52
CA LEU A 197 -3.80 -14.70 3.10
C LEU A 197 -4.53 -15.46 4.23
N TYR A 198 -5.20 -14.75 5.13
CA TYR A 198 -6.07 -15.38 6.14
C TYR A 198 -7.14 -16.25 5.50
N MET A 199 -7.82 -15.78 4.44
CA MET A 199 -8.85 -16.54 3.74
C MET A 199 -8.30 -17.81 3.09
N GLN A 200 -7.10 -17.76 2.54
CA GLN A 200 -6.47 -18.93 1.90
C GLN A 200 -5.97 -19.93 2.95
N VAL A 201 -5.23 -19.45 3.97
CA VAL A 201 -4.58 -20.31 4.95
C VAL A 201 -5.57 -20.84 5.97
N VAL A 202 -6.37 -19.96 6.60
CA VAL A 202 -7.25 -20.34 7.72
C VAL A 202 -8.58 -20.90 7.23
N LYS A 203 -9.19 -20.28 6.21
CA LYS A 203 -10.48 -20.73 5.66
C LYS A 203 -10.34 -21.78 4.56
N GLY A 204 -9.14 -22.02 4.03
CA GLY A 204 -8.90 -23.00 2.99
C GLY A 204 -9.49 -22.63 1.62
N TYR A 205 -9.77 -21.33 1.37
CA TYR A 205 -10.28 -20.90 0.07
C TYR A 205 -9.16 -20.90 -0.98
N SER A 206 -9.51 -21.22 -2.23
CA SER A 206 -8.59 -21.03 -3.36
C SER A 206 -8.23 -19.54 -3.53
N ALA A 207 -7.12 -19.26 -4.20
CA ALA A 207 -6.68 -17.88 -4.47
C ALA A 207 -7.78 -17.07 -5.19
N THR A 208 -8.45 -17.68 -6.18
CA THR A 208 -9.58 -17.09 -6.90
C THR A 208 -10.76 -16.79 -5.97
N SER A 209 -11.14 -17.75 -5.11
CA SER A 209 -12.25 -17.57 -4.17
C SER A 209 -11.94 -16.51 -3.12
N ALA A 210 -10.71 -16.47 -2.60
CA ALA A 210 -10.25 -15.44 -1.68
C ALA A 210 -10.29 -14.03 -2.32
N GLY A 211 -9.89 -13.93 -3.61
CA GLY A 211 -9.99 -12.69 -4.37
C GLY A 211 -11.44 -12.19 -4.51
N LEU A 212 -12.37 -13.07 -4.87
CA LEU A 212 -13.82 -12.74 -4.94
C LEU A 212 -14.38 -12.30 -3.59
N LYS A 213 -13.92 -12.91 -2.51
CA LYS A 213 -14.36 -12.57 -1.15
C LYS A 213 -13.80 -11.23 -0.63
N LEU A 214 -12.95 -10.53 -1.41
CA LEU A 214 -12.57 -9.14 -1.15
C LEU A 214 -13.58 -8.12 -1.69
N ILE A 215 -14.62 -8.52 -2.40
CA ILE A 215 -15.66 -7.60 -2.91
C ILE A 215 -16.19 -6.65 -1.84
N PRO A 216 -16.48 -7.07 -0.59
CA PRO A 216 -16.93 -6.15 0.47
C PRO A 216 -15.92 -5.03 0.77
N LEU A 217 -14.62 -5.32 0.81
CA LEU A 217 -13.55 -4.33 0.97
C LEU A 217 -13.64 -3.25 -0.12
N MET A 218 -13.84 -3.69 -1.35
CA MET A 218 -13.91 -2.77 -2.49
C MET A 218 -15.16 -1.95 -2.53
N LEU A 219 -16.30 -2.56 -2.21
CA LEU A 219 -17.55 -1.80 -2.08
C LEU A 219 -17.36 -0.67 -1.07
N GLY A 220 -16.63 -0.94 0.03
CA GLY A 220 -16.22 0.09 0.97
C GLY A 220 -15.38 1.19 0.31
N ILE A 221 -14.31 0.83 -0.39
CA ILE A 221 -13.40 1.80 -1.03
C ILE A 221 -14.14 2.63 -2.09
N VAL A 222 -14.80 1.97 -3.03
CA VAL A 222 -15.44 2.61 -4.18
C VAL A 222 -16.57 3.53 -3.75
N SER A 223 -17.48 3.04 -2.91
CA SER A 223 -18.63 3.83 -2.47
C SER A 223 -18.21 5.08 -1.71
N THR A 224 -17.29 4.93 -0.76
CA THR A 224 -16.88 6.08 0.07
C THR A 224 -15.96 7.05 -0.68
N SER A 225 -15.12 6.59 -1.62
CA SER A 225 -14.35 7.48 -2.50
C SER A 225 -15.26 8.35 -3.37
N ILE A 226 -16.30 7.75 -3.97
CA ILE A 226 -17.25 8.50 -4.80
C ILE A 226 -18.07 9.47 -3.94
N ILE A 227 -18.56 9.00 -2.79
CA ILE A 227 -19.38 9.81 -1.87
C ILE A 227 -18.56 11.00 -1.35
N SER A 228 -17.36 10.75 -0.83
CA SER A 228 -16.49 11.83 -0.32
C SER A 228 -16.11 12.82 -1.42
N GLY A 229 -15.77 12.33 -2.61
CA GLY A 229 -15.44 13.19 -3.75
C GLY A 229 -16.60 14.13 -4.14
N LYS A 230 -17.82 13.58 -4.25
CA LYS A 230 -19.04 14.40 -4.53
C LYS A 230 -19.35 15.40 -3.41
N LEU A 231 -19.22 14.99 -2.16
CA LEU A 231 -19.51 15.83 -1.01
C LEU A 231 -18.47 16.95 -0.84
N ILE A 232 -17.21 16.70 -1.13
CA ILE A 232 -16.13 17.71 -1.14
C ILE A 232 -16.43 18.74 -2.25
N THR A 233 -16.76 18.29 -3.44
CA THR A 233 -17.13 19.19 -4.56
C THR A 233 -18.32 20.07 -4.20
N LYS A 234 -19.33 19.52 -3.51
CA LYS A 234 -20.56 20.24 -3.15
C LYS A 234 -20.36 21.22 -2.00
N HIS A 235 -19.66 20.82 -0.93
CA HIS A 235 -19.59 21.58 0.31
C HIS A 235 -18.24 22.29 0.54
N GLY A 236 -17.18 21.93 -0.19
CA GLY A 236 -15.86 22.53 -0.06
C GLY A 236 -15.04 22.04 1.16
N HIS A 237 -15.60 21.21 2.03
CA HIS A 237 -14.94 20.72 3.22
C HIS A 237 -14.32 19.35 3.00
N TYR A 238 -13.01 19.20 3.27
CA TYR A 238 -12.28 17.94 3.05
C TYR A 238 -11.73 17.30 4.34
N LYS A 239 -11.42 18.07 5.40
CA LYS A 239 -10.75 17.59 6.61
C LYS A 239 -11.47 16.45 7.34
N ARG A 240 -12.80 16.47 7.38
CA ARG A 240 -13.61 15.47 8.09
C ARG A 240 -13.47 14.06 7.52
N TYR A 241 -13.17 13.92 6.23
CA TYR A 241 -13.09 12.61 5.58
C TYR A 241 -11.85 11.80 5.97
N PRO A 242 -10.61 12.34 5.98
CA PRO A 242 -9.47 11.61 6.51
C PRO A 242 -9.62 11.25 7.98
N ILE A 243 -10.26 12.11 8.79
CA ILE A 243 -10.52 11.84 10.21
C ILE A 243 -11.45 10.63 10.34
N ALA A 244 -12.61 10.66 9.70
CA ALA A 244 -13.55 9.54 9.71
C ALA A 244 -12.95 8.29 9.08
N GLY A 245 -12.18 8.45 8.00
CA GLY A 245 -11.55 7.35 7.27
C GLY A 245 -10.49 6.63 8.09
N THR A 246 -9.57 7.34 8.71
CA THR A 246 -8.53 6.73 9.54
C THR A 246 -9.10 6.11 10.81
N ALA A 247 -10.11 6.72 11.44
CA ALA A 247 -10.84 6.13 12.56
C ALA A 247 -11.51 4.81 12.16
N LEU A 248 -12.26 4.81 11.05
CA LEU A 248 -12.97 3.63 10.58
C LEU A 248 -12.00 2.50 10.17
N MET A 249 -10.87 2.85 9.55
CA MET A 249 -9.82 1.89 9.20
C MET A 249 -9.18 1.29 10.45
N ALA A 250 -8.84 2.10 11.46
CA ALA A 250 -8.28 1.62 12.72
C ALA A 250 -9.24 0.69 13.45
N LEU A 251 -10.53 1.05 13.53
CA LEU A 251 -11.57 0.21 14.14
C LEU A 251 -11.78 -1.09 13.36
N GLY A 252 -11.77 -1.04 12.04
CA GLY A 252 -11.87 -2.23 11.19
C GLY A 252 -10.71 -3.20 11.38
N ILE A 253 -9.47 -2.70 11.42
CA ILE A 253 -8.29 -3.52 11.69
C ILE A 253 -8.32 -4.05 13.13
N LEU A 254 -8.72 -3.25 14.09
CA LEU A 254 -8.88 -3.70 15.49
C LEU A 254 -9.95 -4.80 15.59
N ALA A 255 -11.06 -4.69 14.86
CA ALA A 255 -12.09 -5.73 14.83
C ALA A 255 -11.55 -7.04 14.22
N MET A 256 -10.59 -6.98 13.27
CA MET A 256 -9.94 -8.16 12.70
C MET A 256 -9.09 -8.94 13.73
N THR A 257 -8.73 -8.36 14.87
CA THR A 257 -8.09 -9.10 15.97
C THR A 257 -9.02 -10.15 16.62
N ARG A 258 -10.31 -10.17 16.27
CA ARG A 258 -11.28 -11.15 16.74
C ARG A 258 -11.58 -12.25 15.74
N LEU A 259 -10.86 -12.33 14.63
CA LEU A 259 -11.04 -13.37 13.62
C LEU A 259 -10.62 -14.73 14.18
N GLN A 260 -11.44 -15.76 13.95
CA GLN A 260 -11.21 -17.14 14.37
C GLN A 260 -11.44 -18.10 13.21
N ILE A 261 -11.05 -19.37 13.37
CA ILE A 261 -11.21 -20.39 12.33
C ILE A 261 -12.67 -20.48 11.86
N ASP A 262 -13.62 -20.34 12.76
CA ASP A 262 -15.07 -20.47 12.51
C ASP A 262 -15.77 -19.13 12.18
N THR A 263 -15.06 -17.98 12.24
CA THR A 263 -15.64 -16.67 11.95
C THR A 263 -16.46 -16.70 10.65
N PRO A 264 -17.77 -16.37 10.69
CA PRO A 264 -18.61 -16.41 9.51
C PRO A 264 -18.22 -15.30 8.51
N TYR A 265 -18.43 -15.56 7.22
CA TYR A 265 -18.03 -14.64 6.16
C TYR A 265 -18.69 -13.25 6.25
N TRP A 266 -19.93 -13.15 6.72
CA TRP A 266 -20.60 -11.85 6.90
C TRP A 266 -19.88 -10.94 7.90
N GLN A 267 -19.34 -11.50 8.99
CA GLN A 267 -18.58 -10.75 9.99
C GLN A 267 -17.25 -10.25 9.40
N LEU A 268 -16.54 -11.12 8.68
CA LEU A 268 -15.34 -10.76 7.94
C LEU A 268 -15.63 -9.65 6.93
N SER A 269 -16.78 -9.73 6.24
CA SER A 269 -17.22 -8.72 5.26
C SER A 269 -17.45 -7.36 5.90
N ILE A 270 -18.04 -7.29 7.09
CA ILE A 270 -18.23 -6.03 7.82
C ILE A 270 -16.87 -5.39 8.14
N TYR A 271 -15.93 -6.17 8.66
CA TYR A 271 -14.59 -5.66 8.98
C TYR A 271 -13.86 -5.19 7.71
N ALA A 272 -13.98 -5.94 6.62
CA ALA A 272 -13.43 -5.56 5.33
C ALA A 272 -14.05 -4.27 4.78
N ILE A 273 -15.39 -4.10 4.88
CA ILE A 273 -16.08 -2.86 4.49
C ILE A 273 -15.59 -1.68 5.32
N MET A 274 -15.41 -1.84 6.63
CA MET A 274 -14.92 -0.75 7.50
C MET A 274 -13.53 -0.29 7.06
N VAL A 275 -12.61 -1.21 6.81
CA VAL A 275 -11.26 -0.88 6.36
C VAL A 275 -11.29 -0.27 4.96
N GLY A 276 -12.07 -0.84 4.04
CA GLY A 276 -12.23 -0.31 2.68
C GLY A 276 -12.84 1.09 2.68
N ALA A 277 -13.88 1.32 3.47
CA ALA A 277 -14.50 2.63 3.61
C ALA A 277 -13.53 3.66 4.19
N GLY A 278 -12.71 3.26 5.16
CA GLY A 278 -11.64 4.09 5.71
C GLY A 278 -10.62 4.52 4.67
N LEU A 279 -10.17 3.57 3.85
CA LEU A 279 -9.26 3.84 2.72
C LEU A 279 -9.89 4.79 1.71
N GLY A 280 -11.13 4.53 1.28
CA GLY A 280 -11.84 5.35 0.29
C GLY A 280 -12.07 6.80 0.75
N LEU A 281 -12.38 7.01 2.03
CA LEU A 281 -12.53 8.35 2.61
C LEU A 281 -11.19 9.10 2.68
N SER A 282 -10.08 8.40 2.94
CA SER A 282 -8.81 9.04 3.26
C SER A 282 -7.93 9.30 2.05
N MET A 283 -7.78 8.30 1.17
CA MET A 283 -6.73 8.25 0.15
C MET A 283 -6.77 9.44 -0.81
N GLN A 284 -7.96 9.72 -1.36
CA GLN A 284 -8.13 10.79 -2.35
C GLN A 284 -8.21 12.17 -1.69
N THR A 285 -8.78 12.21 -0.50
CA THR A 285 -9.01 13.46 0.23
C THR A 285 -7.70 14.09 0.69
N ILE A 286 -6.70 13.27 1.07
CA ILE A 286 -5.36 13.74 1.43
C ILE A 286 -4.67 14.42 0.25
N VAL A 287 -4.84 13.88 -0.97
CA VAL A 287 -4.27 14.48 -2.18
C VAL A 287 -4.93 15.83 -2.47
N ILE A 288 -6.26 15.95 -2.29
CA ILE A 288 -6.97 17.23 -2.45
C ILE A 288 -6.44 18.25 -1.43
N ALA A 289 -6.33 17.87 -0.15
CA ALA A 289 -5.83 18.74 0.90
C ALA A 289 -4.41 19.24 0.60
N LEU A 290 -3.54 18.34 0.14
CA LEU A 290 -2.17 18.66 -0.25
C LEU A 290 -2.13 19.65 -1.40
N GLN A 291 -2.81 19.34 -2.52
CA GLN A 291 -2.83 20.17 -3.72
C GLN A 291 -3.44 21.57 -3.47
N ASN A 292 -4.35 21.68 -2.49
CA ASN A 292 -4.93 22.97 -2.10
C ASN A 292 -3.99 23.81 -1.22
N SER A 293 -2.97 23.21 -0.61
CA SER A 293 -2.09 23.85 0.37
C SER A 293 -0.73 24.28 -0.18
N VAL A 294 -0.36 23.83 -1.37
CA VAL A 294 0.92 24.15 -2.01
C VAL A 294 0.73 25.11 -3.18
N ASP A 295 1.80 25.77 -3.59
CA ASP A 295 1.79 26.62 -4.76
C ASP A 295 1.64 25.77 -6.04
N PHE A 296 1.10 26.39 -7.10
CA PHE A 296 0.86 25.70 -8.35
C PHE A 296 2.14 25.08 -8.94
N ARG A 297 3.29 25.77 -8.77
CA ARG A 297 4.61 25.32 -9.24
C ARG A 297 5.05 24.05 -8.53
N ASP A 298 4.73 23.91 -7.25
CA ASP A 298 5.14 22.79 -6.41
C ASP A 298 4.15 21.63 -6.44
N MET A 299 2.98 21.80 -7.10
CA MET A 299 1.90 20.82 -7.05
C MET A 299 2.34 19.44 -7.56
N GLY A 300 3.13 19.40 -8.63
CA GLY A 300 3.66 18.17 -9.19
C GLY A 300 4.56 17.43 -8.22
N VAL A 301 5.56 18.12 -7.70
CA VAL A 301 6.55 17.57 -6.78
C VAL A 301 5.91 17.19 -5.44
N ALA A 302 5.01 18.02 -4.91
CA ALA A 302 4.30 17.71 -3.66
C ALA A 302 3.42 16.46 -3.80
N THR A 303 2.67 16.32 -4.91
CA THR A 303 1.82 15.16 -5.19
C THR A 303 2.65 13.88 -5.38
N SER A 304 3.78 13.97 -6.09
CA SER A 304 4.72 12.87 -6.28
C SER A 304 5.33 12.44 -4.94
N SER A 305 5.74 13.39 -4.09
CA SER A 305 6.27 13.13 -2.75
C SER A 305 5.24 12.43 -1.87
N ASN A 306 3.98 12.86 -1.87
CA ASN A 306 2.93 12.18 -1.11
C ASN A 306 2.69 10.74 -1.60
N THR A 307 2.72 10.53 -2.92
CA THR A 307 2.61 9.19 -3.51
C THR A 307 3.80 8.32 -3.13
N PHE A 308 5.01 8.89 -3.10
CA PHE A 308 6.22 8.23 -2.63
C PHE A 308 6.09 7.80 -1.17
N PHE A 309 5.71 8.71 -0.25
CA PHE A 309 5.54 8.36 1.16
C PHE A 309 4.49 7.29 1.38
N ARG A 310 3.39 7.33 0.63
CA ARG A 310 2.36 6.28 0.68
C ARG A 310 2.91 4.92 0.22
N SER A 311 3.65 4.89 -0.88
CA SER A 311 4.28 3.67 -1.38
C SER A 311 5.33 3.14 -0.41
N LEU A 312 6.15 4.03 0.15
CA LEU A 312 7.14 3.70 1.18
C LEU A 312 6.46 3.07 2.40
N GLY A 313 5.39 3.70 2.90
CA GLY A 313 4.60 3.14 3.99
C GLY A 313 4.04 1.76 3.68
N SER A 314 3.53 1.55 2.46
CA SER A 314 3.03 0.25 2.00
C SER A 314 4.12 -0.82 2.00
N VAL A 315 5.32 -0.49 1.50
CA VAL A 315 6.44 -1.44 1.42
C VAL A 315 6.97 -1.77 2.82
N PHE A 316 7.14 -0.75 3.68
CA PHE A 316 7.55 -0.99 5.07
C PHE A 316 6.48 -1.74 5.87
N GLY A 317 5.20 -1.42 5.67
CA GLY A 317 4.09 -2.16 6.27
C GLY A 317 4.13 -3.63 5.87
N THR A 318 4.37 -3.91 4.58
CA THR A 318 4.57 -5.27 4.06
C THR A 318 5.69 -6.00 4.80
N ALA A 319 6.86 -5.37 4.86
CA ALA A 319 8.04 -5.95 5.47
C ALA A 319 7.83 -6.25 6.96
N VAL A 320 7.37 -5.26 7.72
CA VAL A 320 7.19 -5.36 9.17
C VAL A 320 6.09 -6.36 9.52
N PHE A 321 4.90 -6.21 8.93
CA PHE A 321 3.78 -7.09 9.25
C PHE A 321 4.00 -8.52 8.74
N GLY A 322 4.66 -8.68 7.58
CA GLY A 322 5.07 -9.99 7.07
C GLY A 322 6.06 -10.68 8.01
N THR A 323 7.08 -9.96 8.48
CA THR A 323 8.06 -10.46 9.45
C THR A 323 7.40 -10.86 10.78
N ILE A 324 6.50 -10.01 11.30
CA ILE A 324 5.74 -10.32 12.51
C ILE A 324 4.93 -11.61 12.31
N LEU A 325 4.23 -11.74 11.18
CA LEU A 325 3.45 -12.93 10.87
C LEU A 325 4.33 -14.19 10.87
N THR A 326 5.43 -14.17 10.11
CA THR A 326 6.32 -15.33 9.96
C THR A 326 6.90 -15.76 11.30
N ASN A 327 7.41 -14.81 12.10
CA ASN A 327 8.01 -15.12 13.41
C ASN A 327 6.96 -15.61 14.41
N ARG A 328 5.75 -15.03 14.38
CA ARG A 328 4.66 -15.46 15.29
C ARG A 328 4.09 -16.81 14.89
N VAL A 329 3.99 -17.12 13.61
CA VAL A 329 3.58 -18.46 13.14
C VAL A 329 4.57 -19.51 13.64
N ALA A 330 5.91 -19.28 13.52
CA ALA A 330 6.93 -20.17 14.05
C ALA A 330 6.75 -20.42 15.55
N HIS A 331 6.60 -19.33 16.30
CA HIS A 331 6.45 -19.36 17.75
C HIS A 331 5.18 -20.12 18.17
N TYR A 332 4.02 -19.75 17.64
CA TYR A 332 2.76 -20.37 18.03
C TYR A 332 2.62 -21.80 17.52
N LEU A 333 3.19 -22.15 16.36
CA LEU A 333 3.28 -23.54 15.94
C LEU A 333 4.01 -24.38 16.99
N THR A 334 5.19 -23.95 17.40
CA THR A 334 5.98 -24.69 18.41
C THR A 334 5.23 -24.78 19.74
N LEU A 335 4.65 -23.69 20.22
CA LEU A 335 3.95 -23.62 21.48
C LEU A 335 2.69 -24.50 21.50
N ASN A 336 1.81 -24.36 20.50
CA ASN A 336 0.55 -25.08 20.40
C ASN A 336 0.77 -26.58 20.18
N PHE A 337 1.84 -26.97 19.45
CA PHE A 337 2.21 -28.37 19.28
C PHE A 337 2.78 -29.00 20.54
N THR A 338 3.57 -28.26 21.30
CA THR A 338 4.06 -28.71 22.60
C THR A 338 2.89 -28.97 23.56
N GLU A 339 1.92 -28.05 23.55
CA GLU A 339 0.70 -28.20 24.37
C GLU A 339 -0.16 -29.39 23.90
N LEU A 340 -0.30 -29.60 22.58
CA LEU A 340 -1.00 -30.76 22.04
C LEU A 340 -0.32 -32.06 22.42
N ALA A 341 1.03 -32.11 22.38
CA ALA A 341 1.80 -33.30 22.75
C ALA A 341 1.62 -33.69 24.23
N VAL A 342 1.48 -32.69 25.11
CA VAL A 342 1.19 -32.92 26.54
C VAL A 342 -0.26 -33.36 26.76
N LYS A 343 -1.24 -32.71 26.09
CA LYS A 343 -2.67 -32.99 26.27
C LYS A 343 -3.12 -34.28 25.58
N ASN A 344 -2.56 -34.59 24.42
CA ASN A 344 -2.94 -35.75 23.59
C ASN A 344 -1.70 -36.35 22.90
N PRO A 345 -0.86 -37.09 23.63
CA PRO A 345 0.38 -37.70 23.06
C PRO A 345 0.09 -38.60 21.86
N ALA A 346 -1.03 -39.28 21.85
CA ALA A 346 -1.42 -40.19 20.76
C ALA A 346 -1.64 -39.44 19.42
N ALA A 347 -2.09 -38.20 19.48
CA ALA A 347 -2.34 -37.41 18.27
C ALA A 347 -1.03 -37.01 17.55
N VAL A 348 0.09 -36.94 18.26
CA VAL A 348 1.39 -36.51 17.72
C VAL A 348 2.40 -37.66 17.60
N ALA A 349 2.06 -38.88 18.05
CA ALA A 349 2.99 -40.04 18.12
C ALA A 349 3.67 -40.37 16.78
N ASN A 350 2.97 -40.15 15.65
CA ASN A 350 3.46 -40.44 14.30
C ASN A 350 3.77 -39.18 13.49
N PHE A 351 3.83 -38.00 14.13
CA PHE A 351 4.07 -36.74 13.44
C PHE A 351 5.54 -36.31 13.61
N ASP A 352 6.23 -36.09 12.49
CA ASP A 352 7.60 -35.57 12.52
C ASP A 352 7.57 -34.04 12.77
N PRO A 353 8.13 -33.55 13.89
CA PRO A 353 8.19 -32.10 14.20
C PRO A 353 8.89 -31.26 13.11
N LYS A 354 9.76 -31.86 12.29
CA LYS A 354 10.41 -31.17 11.16
C LYS A 354 9.40 -30.74 10.10
N GLN A 355 8.25 -31.38 10.00
CA GLN A 355 7.17 -30.98 9.08
C GLN A 355 6.54 -29.63 9.48
N LEU A 356 6.68 -29.19 10.75
CA LEU A 356 6.22 -27.87 11.20
C LEU A 356 6.91 -26.73 10.44
N ALA A 357 8.20 -26.84 10.20
CA ALA A 357 8.92 -25.85 9.39
C ALA A 357 8.46 -25.87 7.92
N GLY A 358 8.04 -27.02 7.42
CA GLY A 358 7.45 -27.16 6.08
C GLY A 358 6.09 -26.46 5.93
N ILE A 359 5.28 -26.42 6.99
CA ILE A 359 3.95 -25.79 7.00
C ILE A 359 4.06 -24.27 6.75
N GLN A 360 5.08 -23.61 7.27
CA GLN A 360 5.31 -22.18 7.06
C GLN A 360 5.59 -21.85 5.59
N ASN A 361 6.33 -22.72 4.90
CA ASN A 361 6.75 -22.52 3.52
C ASN A 361 5.71 -23.01 2.51
N ASN A 362 4.86 -23.95 2.90
CA ASN A 362 3.84 -24.54 2.02
C ASN A 362 2.54 -24.82 2.79
N THR A 363 1.65 -23.85 2.77
CA THR A 363 0.34 -23.93 3.44
C THR A 363 -0.59 -25.02 2.84
N ALA A 364 -0.30 -25.53 1.62
CA ALA A 364 -1.06 -26.63 1.05
C ALA A 364 -0.92 -27.92 1.89
N VAL A 365 0.20 -28.09 2.60
CA VAL A 365 0.42 -29.22 3.52
C VAL A 365 -0.62 -29.24 4.64
N LEU A 366 -1.20 -28.09 5.04
CA LEU A 366 -2.26 -28.04 6.05
C LEU A 366 -3.47 -28.90 5.71
N GLN A 367 -3.75 -29.11 4.43
CA GLN A 367 -4.91 -29.88 3.98
C GLN A 367 -4.71 -31.40 4.14
N THR A 368 -3.45 -31.85 4.21
CA THR A 368 -3.07 -33.26 4.34
C THR A 368 -2.83 -33.72 5.78
N LEU A 369 -2.87 -32.76 6.72
CA LEU A 369 -2.62 -33.06 8.14
C LEU A 369 -3.81 -33.78 8.81
N PRO A 370 -3.53 -34.65 9.80
CA PRO A 370 -4.56 -35.21 10.67
C PRO A 370 -5.40 -34.09 11.34
N PRO A 371 -6.71 -34.35 11.61
CA PRO A 371 -7.62 -33.29 12.09
C PRO A 371 -7.14 -32.53 13.32
N ALA A 372 -6.60 -33.21 14.34
CA ALA A 372 -6.13 -32.59 15.55
C ALA A 372 -4.91 -31.67 15.28
N ILE A 373 -3.97 -32.12 14.48
CA ILE A 373 -2.77 -31.40 14.08
C ILE A 373 -3.15 -30.19 13.22
N LYS A 374 -4.08 -30.38 12.27
CA LYS A 374 -4.58 -29.33 11.40
C LYS A 374 -5.22 -28.18 12.20
N VAL A 375 -6.09 -28.48 13.15
CA VAL A 375 -6.74 -27.46 13.99
C VAL A 375 -5.70 -26.72 14.82
N THR A 376 -4.73 -27.41 15.39
CA THR A 376 -3.64 -26.81 16.18
C THR A 376 -2.79 -25.87 15.32
N ALA A 377 -2.45 -26.26 14.09
CA ALA A 377 -1.73 -25.41 13.16
C ALA A 377 -2.56 -24.19 12.73
N LEU A 378 -3.84 -24.37 12.43
CA LEU A 378 -4.72 -23.26 12.06
C LEU A 378 -4.89 -22.23 13.20
N ASN A 379 -4.99 -22.69 14.45
CA ASN A 379 -4.98 -21.80 15.62
C ASN A 379 -3.68 -21.00 15.71
N ALA A 380 -2.53 -21.60 15.46
CA ALA A 380 -1.25 -20.89 15.45
C ALA A 380 -1.21 -19.78 14.39
N PHE A 381 -1.80 -20.00 13.22
CA PHE A 381 -1.95 -18.94 12.20
C PHE A 381 -2.92 -17.86 12.66
N VAL A 382 -4.07 -18.21 13.24
CA VAL A 382 -5.07 -17.24 13.75
C VAL A 382 -4.44 -16.36 14.82
N ASP A 383 -3.76 -16.95 15.81
CA ASP A 383 -3.08 -16.20 16.87
C ASP A 383 -2.01 -15.26 16.31
N SER A 384 -1.32 -15.68 15.26
CA SER A 384 -0.32 -14.87 14.57
C SER A 384 -0.96 -13.68 13.84
N PHE A 385 -2.10 -13.88 13.14
CA PHE A 385 -2.88 -12.80 12.53
C PHE A 385 -3.41 -11.81 13.57
N HIS A 386 -3.84 -12.29 14.75
CA HIS A 386 -4.26 -11.42 15.84
C HIS A 386 -3.14 -10.46 16.25
N VAL A 387 -1.90 -10.96 16.40
CA VAL A 387 -0.76 -10.09 16.73
C VAL A 387 -0.49 -9.08 15.62
N VAL A 388 -0.53 -9.49 14.35
CA VAL A 388 -0.34 -8.57 13.21
C VAL A 388 -1.38 -7.45 13.23
N PHE A 389 -2.66 -7.78 13.35
CA PHE A 389 -3.73 -6.78 13.39
C PHE A 389 -3.67 -5.92 14.66
N PHE A 390 -3.27 -6.50 15.80
CA PHE A 390 -3.11 -5.76 17.04
C PHE A 390 -1.97 -4.73 16.95
N VAL A 391 -0.89 -5.03 16.22
CA VAL A 391 0.19 -4.07 15.97
C VAL A 391 -0.18 -3.06 14.88
N ALA A 392 -0.93 -3.48 13.86
CA ALA A 392 -1.33 -2.59 12.78
C ALA A 392 -2.38 -1.54 13.21
N ALA A 393 -3.29 -1.89 14.12
CA ALA A 393 -4.34 -0.98 14.56
C ALA A 393 -3.82 0.30 15.23
N PRO A 394 -2.87 0.28 16.18
CA PRO A 394 -2.24 1.49 16.72
C PRO A 394 -1.52 2.33 15.69
N VAL A 395 -0.83 1.70 14.72
CA VAL A 395 -0.17 2.44 13.63
C VAL A 395 -1.19 3.28 12.86
N VAL A 396 -2.33 2.70 12.52
CA VAL A 396 -3.40 3.44 11.82
C VAL A 396 -4.09 4.44 12.76
N ALA A 397 -4.21 4.14 14.04
CA ALA A 397 -4.75 5.08 15.05
C ALA A 397 -3.87 6.33 15.21
N VAL A 398 -2.55 6.21 15.07
CA VAL A 398 -1.66 7.38 14.94
C VAL A 398 -2.04 8.22 13.73
N GLY A 399 -2.43 7.59 12.61
CA GLY A 399 -2.97 8.30 11.45
C GLY A 399 -4.23 9.12 11.77
N PHE A 400 -5.11 8.63 12.63
CA PHE A 400 -6.27 9.39 13.10
C PHE A 400 -5.83 10.66 13.85
N VAL A 401 -4.82 10.57 14.71
CA VAL A 401 -4.26 11.75 15.40
C VAL A 401 -3.70 12.77 14.41
N PHE A 402 -2.92 12.33 13.41
CA PHE A 402 -2.42 13.22 12.36
C PHE A 402 -3.54 13.81 11.50
N ALA A 403 -4.63 13.06 11.25
CA ALA A 403 -5.79 13.59 10.54
C ALA A 403 -6.50 14.73 11.31
N LEU A 404 -6.53 14.65 12.64
CA LEU A 404 -7.03 15.76 13.48
C LEU A 404 -6.17 17.01 13.37
N LEU A 405 -4.85 16.84 13.21
CA LEU A 405 -3.90 17.95 13.05
C LEU A 405 -3.98 18.61 11.66
N LEU A 406 -4.62 17.98 10.68
CA LEU A 406 -4.78 18.55 9.34
C LEU A 406 -5.49 19.89 9.42
N ARG A 407 -4.90 20.93 8.82
CA ARG A 407 -5.54 22.25 8.72
C ARG A 407 -6.47 22.29 7.52
N GLU A 408 -7.70 22.77 7.74
CA GLU A 408 -8.64 22.97 6.65
C GLU A 408 -8.50 24.40 6.12
N ALA A 409 -8.32 24.51 4.81
CA ALA A 409 -8.35 25.78 4.09
C ALA A 409 -9.48 25.75 3.06
N PRO A 410 -10.15 26.86 2.78
CA PRO A 410 -11.12 26.94 1.71
C PRO A 410 -10.51 26.41 0.41
N LEU A 411 -11.27 25.65 -0.35
CA LEU A 411 -10.83 25.20 -1.68
C LEU A 411 -10.69 26.42 -2.60
N ARG A 412 -9.55 26.52 -3.27
CA ARG A 412 -9.29 27.58 -4.25
C ARG A 412 -10.39 27.63 -5.29
N THR A 413 -10.83 28.80 -5.66
CA THR A 413 -11.84 29.01 -6.70
C THR A 413 -11.24 28.86 -8.09
N ASN A 414 -12.08 28.77 -9.11
CA ASN A 414 -11.62 28.75 -10.50
C ASN A 414 -10.84 30.01 -10.88
N ALA A 415 -11.22 31.17 -10.31
CA ALA A 415 -10.53 32.45 -10.53
C ALA A 415 -9.13 32.42 -9.91
N ASP A 416 -9.00 32.00 -8.65
CA ASP A 416 -7.68 31.86 -7.96
C ASP A 416 -6.76 30.91 -8.72
N TYR A 417 -7.34 29.84 -9.30
CA TYR A 417 -6.58 28.85 -10.07
C TYR A 417 -6.11 29.40 -11.41
N ALA A 418 -6.97 30.15 -12.14
CA ALA A 418 -6.62 30.78 -13.41
C ALA A 418 -5.49 31.81 -13.19
N GLN A 419 -5.63 32.65 -12.18
CA GLN A 419 -4.62 33.66 -11.83
C GLN A 419 -3.27 33.00 -11.43
N ALA A 420 -3.28 31.99 -10.58
CA ALA A 420 -2.06 31.27 -10.18
C ALA A 420 -1.38 30.57 -11.38
N ARG A 421 -2.13 30.16 -12.36
CA ARG A 421 -1.62 29.57 -13.60
C ARG A 421 -1.00 30.62 -14.52
N GLU A 422 -1.63 31.78 -14.64
CA GLU A 422 -1.12 32.92 -15.40
C GLU A 422 0.18 33.45 -14.80
N ASP A 423 0.23 33.64 -13.48
CA ASP A 423 1.43 34.06 -12.74
C ASP A 423 2.58 33.06 -12.97
N ALA A 424 2.31 31.75 -12.86
CA ALA A 424 3.29 30.70 -13.09
C ALA A 424 3.77 30.64 -14.56
N SER A 425 2.93 31.04 -15.53
CA SER A 425 3.32 31.11 -16.95
C SER A 425 4.03 32.41 -17.31
N GLY A 426 3.64 33.52 -16.69
CA GLY A 426 4.23 34.84 -16.91
C GLY A 426 5.67 34.96 -16.43
N GLU A 427 5.99 34.40 -15.25
CA GLU A 427 7.37 34.33 -14.76
C GLU A 427 8.27 33.33 -15.50
N ALA A 428 7.69 32.43 -16.30
CA ALA A 428 8.44 31.52 -17.15
C ALA A 428 8.89 32.17 -18.48
N LEU A 429 8.38 33.36 -18.80
CA LEU A 429 8.67 34.13 -20.03
C LEU A 429 9.55 35.36 -19.77
N GLY A 430 9.84 35.73 -18.53
CA GLY A 430 10.76 36.78 -18.13
C GLY A 430 12.06 36.20 -17.57
#